data_91f00acf9ffa70f93f0f6a450cb5840e
#
_entry.id   91f00acf9ffa70f93f0f6a450cb5840e
#
_cell.length_a   1.000
_cell.length_b   1.000
_cell.length_c   1.000
_cell.angle_alpha   90.00
_cell.angle_beta   90.00
_cell.angle_gamma   90.00
#
_symmetry.space_group_name_H-M   'P 1'
#
loop_
_entity.id
_entity.type
_entity.pdbx_description
1 polymer ?
#
loop_
_entity_poly.entity_id
_entity_poly.type
_entity_poly.pdbx_seq_one_letter_code
_entity_poly.pdbx_strand_id
1 'polypeptide(L)'
;QDTIDLIRDFQKDFPVPLLHVWQKDEGFRLAQCRNKAVAACSHEYIIEIDGDLILHPRFVEDHLRFAQKGHFIKGGRVNLDKQLTAKVCASGEIPPLHPFAPGLMRRVNAVHCFPLSKYLSTRYKKNSIVGLGCNMSFWKEDYIRINGYDEFFVVWGGEDYDFALRMLNSGVKRLYLKFSAIVFHLWHEDKFMQNKDKNFEYYDERIKEHATRCENGVDKYLK
;
A
#
# COMPACT_ATOMS: atom_id res chain seq x y z
N GLN A 1 9.39 21.42 5.45
CA GLN A 1 8.50 22.46 6.04
C GLN A 1 7.18 22.52 5.27
N ASP A 2 7.20 22.58 3.94
CA ASP A 2 6.02 22.72 3.08
C ASP A 2 4.97 21.61 3.30
N THR A 3 5.39 20.36 3.46
CA THR A 3 4.48 19.24 3.74
C THR A 3 3.78 19.40 5.09
N ILE A 4 4.50 19.86 6.12
CA ILE A 4 3.95 20.07 7.46
C ILE A 4 2.89 21.18 7.41
N ASP A 5 3.18 22.27 6.72
CA ASP A 5 2.28 23.41 6.62
C ASP A 5 1.03 23.05 5.81
N LEU A 6 1.18 22.29 4.73
CA LEU A 6 0.08 21.75 3.94
C LEU A 6 -0.84 20.84 4.81
N ILE A 7 -0.27 19.91 5.57
CA ILE A 7 -1.06 19.02 6.44
C ILE A 7 -1.81 19.83 7.50
N ARG A 8 -1.15 20.84 8.13
CA ARG A 8 -1.79 21.72 9.11
C ARG A 8 -2.97 22.49 8.51
N ASP A 9 -2.86 22.93 7.27
CA ASP A 9 -3.95 23.60 6.60
C ASP A 9 -5.13 22.66 6.35
N PHE A 10 -4.87 21.46 5.87
CA PHE A 10 -5.92 20.44 5.72
C PHE A 10 -6.56 20.02 7.05
N GLN A 11 -5.79 19.95 8.15
CA GLN A 11 -6.32 19.59 9.47
C GLN A 11 -7.43 20.50 9.97
N LYS A 12 -7.51 21.75 9.47
CA LYS A 12 -8.51 22.73 9.92
C LYS A 12 -9.94 22.33 9.52
N ASP A 13 -10.09 21.77 8.31
CA ASP A 13 -11.40 21.51 7.71
C ASP A 13 -11.59 20.05 7.25
N PHE A 14 -10.65 19.16 7.58
CA PHE A 14 -10.74 17.78 7.15
C PHE A 14 -11.86 17.05 7.89
N PRO A 15 -12.77 16.32 7.21
CA PRO A 15 -13.99 15.79 7.80
C PRO A 15 -13.79 14.66 8.82
N VAL A 16 -12.56 14.15 8.92
CA VAL A 16 -12.17 13.10 9.88
C VAL A 16 -10.81 13.46 10.50
N PRO A 17 -10.42 12.88 11.65
CA PRO A 17 -9.11 13.16 12.25
C PRO A 17 -7.96 12.90 11.27
N LEU A 18 -7.18 13.92 10.96
CA LEU A 18 -5.98 13.87 10.14
C LEU A 18 -4.76 13.94 11.06
N LEU A 19 -4.03 12.83 11.20
CA LEU A 19 -2.85 12.73 12.04
C LEU A 19 -1.59 12.86 11.18
N HIS A 20 -0.63 13.65 11.63
CA HIS A 20 0.69 13.73 11.03
C HIS A 20 1.72 12.98 11.88
N VAL A 21 2.29 11.93 11.32
CA VAL A 21 3.38 11.18 11.94
C VAL A 21 4.68 11.54 11.24
N TRP A 22 5.50 12.33 11.92
CA TRP A 22 6.77 12.81 11.37
C TRP A 22 7.92 11.87 11.72
N GLN A 23 8.89 11.76 10.82
CA GLN A 23 10.21 11.21 11.10
C GLN A 23 11.28 11.99 10.35
N LYS A 24 12.52 11.93 10.87
CA LYS A 24 13.68 12.51 10.21
C LYS A 24 13.93 11.77 8.89
N ASP A 25 14.28 12.52 7.85
CA ASP A 25 14.72 11.96 6.58
C ASP A 25 16.17 11.47 6.72
N GLU A 26 16.32 10.15 6.81
CA GLU A 26 17.61 9.45 6.88
C GLU A 26 17.69 8.36 5.80
N GLY A 27 17.18 8.68 4.61
CA GLY A 27 17.06 7.77 3.49
C GLY A 27 15.75 6.96 3.50
N PHE A 28 15.73 5.87 2.74
CA PHE A 28 14.51 5.06 2.58
C PHE A 28 14.17 4.32 3.89
N ARG A 29 13.19 4.82 4.61
CA ARG A 29 12.69 4.25 5.87
C ARG A 29 11.18 4.08 5.85
N LEU A 30 10.66 3.57 4.75
CA LEU A 30 9.22 3.42 4.54
C LEU A 30 8.59 2.45 5.54
N ALA A 31 9.25 1.32 5.84
CA ALA A 31 8.81 0.36 6.86
C ALA A 31 8.59 1.03 8.22
N GLN A 32 9.56 1.86 8.64
CA GLN A 32 9.46 2.61 9.89
C GLN A 32 8.30 3.62 9.87
N CYS A 33 8.13 4.35 8.77
CA CYS A 33 7.06 5.32 8.61
C CYS A 33 5.68 4.64 8.73
N ARG A 34 5.48 3.51 8.04
CA ARG A 34 4.25 2.73 8.09
C ARG A 34 3.97 2.18 9.48
N ASN A 35 4.99 1.64 10.18
CA ASN A 35 4.84 1.15 11.55
C ASN A 35 4.36 2.25 12.50
N LYS A 36 4.98 3.42 12.46
CA LYS A 36 4.57 4.57 13.28
C LYS A 36 3.16 5.03 12.95
N ALA A 37 2.80 5.09 11.67
CA ALA A 37 1.47 5.50 11.22
C ALA A 37 0.40 4.51 11.70
N VAL A 38 0.61 3.20 11.54
CA VAL A 38 -0.34 2.18 12.01
C VAL A 38 -0.45 2.16 13.53
N ALA A 39 0.66 2.36 14.26
CA ALA A 39 0.62 2.48 15.72
C ALA A 39 -0.24 3.66 16.17
N ALA A 40 -0.17 4.80 15.49
CA ALA A 40 -0.96 6.00 15.77
C ALA A 40 -2.44 5.88 15.38
N CYS A 41 -2.82 4.95 14.50
CA CYS A 41 -4.20 4.76 14.10
C CYS A 41 -5.05 4.20 15.24
N SER A 42 -6.26 4.75 15.44
CA SER A 42 -7.22 4.28 16.44
C SER A 42 -8.16 3.18 15.94
N HIS A 43 -8.30 3.02 14.62
CA HIS A 43 -9.25 2.08 14.02
C HIS A 43 -8.63 0.68 13.80
N GLU A 44 -9.50 -0.33 13.76
CA GLU A 44 -9.10 -1.74 13.63
C GLU A 44 -8.76 -2.14 12.19
N TYR A 45 -9.36 -1.50 11.21
CA TYR A 45 -9.14 -1.80 9.80
C TYR A 45 -8.34 -0.68 9.13
N ILE A 46 -7.23 -1.04 8.53
CA ILE A 46 -6.27 -0.12 7.93
C ILE A 46 -6.32 -0.26 6.42
N ILE A 47 -6.39 0.86 5.71
CA ILE A 47 -6.16 0.95 4.26
C ILE A 47 -4.86 1.74 4.09
N GLU A 48 -3.86 1.09 3.50
CA GLU A 48 -2.53 1.65 3.26
C GLU A 48 -2.38 2.07 1.80
N ILE A 49 -1.90 3.28 1.61
CA ILE A 49 -1.63 3.87 0.29
C ILE A 49 -0.31 4.65 0.31
N ASP A 50 0.31 4.82 -0.86
CA ASP A 50 1.41 5.74 -1.05
C ASP A 50 0.90 7.16 -1.38
N GLY A 51 1.77 8.18 -1.30
CA GLY A 51 1.40 9.58 -1.46
C GLY A 51 1.25 10.06 -2.91
N ASP A 52 1.55 9.23 -3.89
CA ASP A 52 1.57 9.54 -5.33
C ASP A 52 0.41 8.86 -6.10
N LEU A 53 -0.72 8.75 -5.46
CA LEU A 53 -1.90 8.05 -5.97
C LEU A 53 -3.10 8.97 -6.14
N ILE A 54 -3.86 8.72 -7.21
CA ILE A 54 -5.23 9.20 -7.36
C ILE A 54 -6.16 8.02 -7.10
N LEU A 55 -7.10 8.19 -6.19
CA LEU A 55 -8.00 7.12 -5.79
C LEU A 55 -9.24 7.07 -6.70
N HIS A 56 -9.67 5.87 -7.09
CA HIS A 56 -10.97 5.70 -7.74
C HIS A 56 -12.10 6.12 -6.78
N PRO A 57 -13.20 6.75 -7.24
CA PRO A 57 -14.29 7.21 -6.36
C PRO A 57 -14.87 6.14 -5.41
N ARG A 58 -14.81 4.88 -5.79
CA ARG A 58 -15.26 3.76 -4.94
C ARG A 58 -14.14 3.05 -4.18
N PHE A 59 -12.97 3.65 -4.10
CA PHE A 59 -11.79 3.00 -3.54
C PHE A 59 -12.00 2.51 -2.09
N VAL A 60 -12.44 3.39 -1.21
CA VAL A 60 -12.70 3.07 0.20
C VAL A 60 -13.87 2.08 0.32
N GLU A 61 -14.97 2.33 -0.41
CA GLU A 61 -16.13 1.43 -0.46
C GLU A 61 -15.72 0.01 -0.84
N ASP A 62 -14.89 -0.13 -1.88
CA ASP A 62 -14.43 -1.43 -2.35
C ASP A 62 -13.63 -2.16 -1.28
N HIS A 63 -12.66 -1.48 -0.63
CA HIS A 63 -11.89 -2.09 0.47
C HIS A 63 -12.79 -2.57 1.60
N LEU A 64 -13.75 -1.74 2.03
CA LEU A 64 -14.69 -2.09 3.11
C LEU A 64 -15.62 -3.25 2.72
N ARG A 65 -16.08 -3.32 1.48
CA ARG A 65 -16.94 -4.42 0.99
C ARG A 65 -16.23 -5.77 0.94
N PHE A 66 -14.91 -5.76 0.83
CA PHE A 66 -14.09 -6.97 0.84
C PHE A 66 -13.42 -7.23 2.18
N ALA A 67 -13.54 -6.33 3.16
CA ALA A 67 -12.95 -6.49 4.48
C ALA A 67 -13.51 -7.75 5.17
N GLN A 68 -12.64 -8.70 5.43
CA GLN A 68 -12.96 -9.97 6.08
C GLN A 68 -11.87 -10.33 7.08
N LYS A 69 -12.24 -10.69 8.31
CA LYS A 69 -11.28 -11.15 9.35
C LYS A 69 -10.44 -12.31 8.83
N GLY A 70 -9.16 -12.31 9.18
CA GLY A 70 -8.19 -13.29 8.70
C GLY A 70 -7.83 -13.16 7.21
N HIS A 71 -8.12 -12.00 6.60
CA HIS A 71 -7.73 -11.69 5.23
C HIS A 71 -7.10 -10.31 5.15
N PHE A 72 -6.08 -10.19 4.31
CA PHE A 72 -5.58 -8.90 3.83
C PHE A 72 -5.87 -8.74 2.34
N ILE A 73 -5.96 -7.51 1.90
CA ILE A 73 -6.29 -7.15 0.52
C ILE A 73 -5.07 -6.59 -0.19
N LYS A 74 -4.87 -7.03 -1.42
CA LYS A 74 -4.04 -6.38 -2.42
C LYS A 74 -4.95 -5.78 -3.47
N GLY A 75 -4.97 -4.47 -3.60
CA GLY A 75 -5.80 -3.75 -4.56
C GLY A 75 -5.22 -3.69 -5.97
N GLY A 76 -5.96 -3.06 -6.87
CA GLY A 76 -5.58 -2.83 -8.26
C GLY A 76 -4.74 -1.56 -8.44
N ARG A 77 -3.81 -1.56 -9.41
CA ARG A 77 -3.00 -0.38 -9.79
C ARG A 77 -3.03 -0.17 -11.31
N VAL A 78 -3.26 1.08 -11.69
CA VAL A 78 -3.14 1.61 -13.05
C VAL A 78 -2.06 2.68 -13.03
N ASN A 79 -1.06 2.61 -13.90
CA ASN A 79 -0.03 3.64 -13.95
C ASN A 79 -0.42 4.71 -14.98
N LEU A 80 -0.19 5.98 -14.64
CA LEU A 80 -0.21 7.08 -15.57
C LEU A 80 1.12 7.12 -16.34
N ASP A 81 1.09 7.63 -17.56
CA ASP A 81 2.33 7.95 -18.27
C ASP A 81 2.91 9.31 -17.80
N LYS A 82 4.12 9.61 -18.24
CA LYS A 82 4.84 10.83 -17.87
C LYS A 82 4.09 12.12 -18.28
N GLN A 83 3.42 12.11 -19.43
CA GLN A 83 2.73 13.29 -19.95
C GLN A 83 1.46 13.59 -19.15
N LEU A 84 0.63 12.58 -18.88
CA LEU A 84 -0.58 12.73 -18.08
C LEU A 84 -0.24 13.13 -16.63
N THR A 85 0.80 12.51 -16.05
CA THR A 85 1.29 12.89 -14.73
C THR A 85 1.72 14.35 -14.67
N ALA A 86 2.54 14.81 -15.63
CA ALA A 86 2.98 16.20 -15.70
C ALA A 86 1.80 17.17 -15.81
N LYS A 87 0.79 16.83 -16.63
CA LYS A 87 -0.43 17.63 -16.76
C LYS A 87 -1.21 17.74 -15.46
N VAL A 88 -1.45 16.62 -14.78
CA VAL A 88 -2.17 16.58 -13.49
C VAL A 88 -1.42 17.39 -12.42
N CYS A 89 -0.11 17.20 -12.30
CA CYS A 89 0.69 17.94 -11.32
C CYS A 89 0.74 19.44 -11.59
N ALA A 90 0.76 19.86 -12.87
CA ALA A 90 0.81 21.29 -13.23
C ALA A 90 -0.54 21.99 -13.05
N SER A 91 -1.65 21.33 -13.34
CA SER A 91 -2.99 21.93 -13.25
C SER A 91 -3.66 21.76 -11.89
N GLY A 92 -3.27 20.75 -11.11
CA GLY A 92 -4.01 20.29 -9.93
C GLY A 92 -5.36 19.65 -10.25
N GLU A 93 -5.72 19.53 -11.53
CA GLU A 93 -6.99 18.97 -11.97
C GLU A 93 -6.84 17.50 -12.39
N ILE A 94 -7.73 16.65 -11.88
CA ILE A 94 -7.77 15.22 -12.21
C ILE A 94 -8.76 15.05 -13.37
N PRO A 95 -8.31 14.66 -14.58
CA PRO A 95 -9.21 14.37 -15.68
C PRO A 95 -9.99 13.08 -15.41
N PRO A 96 -11.11 12.83 -16.13
CA PRO A 96 -11.83 11.57 -16.00
C PRO A 96 -10.91 10.36 -16.33
N LEU A 97 -10.63 9.54 -15.31
CA LEU A 97 -9.77 8.35 -15.41
C LEU A 97 -10.64 7.10 -15.62
N HIS A 98 -10.74 6.65 -16.86
CA HIS A 98 -11.53 5.48 -17.26
C HIS A 98 -10.74 4.63 -18.28
N PRO A 99 -11.16 3.38 -18.57
CA PRO A 99 -10.36 2.45 -19.42
C PRO A 99 -9.98 2.98 -20.80
N PHE A 100 -10.71 3.97 -21.33
CA PHE A 100 -10.44 4.58 -22.64
C PHE A 100 -9.68 5.91 -22.53
N ALA A 101 -9.39 6.40 -21.33
CA ALA A 101 -8.65 7.65 -21.12
C ALA A 101 -7.23 7.55 -21.70
N PRO A 102 -6.74 8.58 -22.42
CA PRO A 102 -5.35 8.62 -22.87
C PRO A 102 -4.39 8.72 -21.67
N GLY A 103 -3.15 8.27 -21.84
CA GLY A 103 -2.11 8.37 -20.83
C GLY A 103 -2.18 7.29 -19.72
N LEU A 104 -3.13 6.34 -19.78
CA LEU A 104 -3.18 5.22 -18.87
C LEU A 104 -2.44 4.01 -19.42
N MET A 105 -1.55 3.43 -18.62
CA MET A 105 -0.88 2.16 -18.91
C MET A 105 -1.71 1.00 -18.37
N ARG A 106 -1.77 -0.13 -19.12
CA ARG A 106 -2.56 -1.31 -18.75
C ARG A 106 -4.04 -0.97 -18.47
N ARG A 107 -4.66 -0.24 -19.37
CA ARG A 107 -6.03 0.32 -19.30
C ARG A 107 -7.10 -0.64 -18.79
N VAL A 108 -6.99 -1.94 -19.06
CA VAL A 108 -7.91 -2.98 -18.57
C VAL A 108 -8.01 -2.96 -17.02
N ASN A 109 -6.96 -2.57 -16.33
CA ASN A 109 -7.00 -2.46 -14.86
C ASN A 109 -7.84 -1.28 -14.37
N ALA A 110 -8.18 -0.32 -15.21
CA ALA A 110 -9.07 0.80 -14.88
C ALA A 110 -10.57 0.43 -14.98
N VAL A 111 -10.89 -0.77 -15.45
CA VAL A 111 -12.28 -1.26 -15.44
C VAL A 111 -12.70 -1.51 -14.00
N HIS A 112 -13.81 -0.90 -13.57
CA HIS A 112 -14.43 -1.20 -12.28
C HIS A 112 -15.61 -2.16 -12.49
N CYS A 113 -15.53 -3.35 -11.91
CA CYS A 113 -16.58 -4.36 -11.99
C CYS A 113 -16.60 -5.22 -10.73
N PHE A 114 -17.41 -4.83 -9.75
CA PHE A 114 -17.47 -5.50 -8.44
C PHE A 114 -17.82 -7.01 -8.52
N PRO A 115 -18.83 -7.49 -9.30
CA PRO A 115 -19.15 -8.92 -9.36
C PRO A 115 -17.97 -9.75 -9.89
N LEU A 116 -17.29 -9.24 -10.91
CA LEU A 116 -16.11 -9.91 -11.49
C LEU A 116 -14.93 -9.88 -10.51
N SER A 117 -14.73 -8.76 -9.81
CA SER A 117 -13.71 -8.65 -8.76
C SER A 117 -13.97 -9.68 -7.65
N LYS A 118 -15.21 -9.80 -7.19
CA LYS A 118 -15.60 -10.77 -6.17
C LYS A 118 -15.32 -12.21 -6.60
N TYR A 119 -15.66 -12.56 -7.83
CA TYR A 119 -15.36 -13.89 -8.38
C TYR A 119 -13.86 -14.17 -8.48
N LEU A 120 -13.06 -13.18 -8.84
CA LEU A 120 -11.60 -13.32 -9.02
C LEU A 120 -10.80 -13.21 -7.72
N SER A 121 -11.33 -12.56 -6.68
CA SER A 121 -10.57 -12.16 -5.48
C SER A 121 -9.77 -13.27 -4.81
N THR A 122 -10.29 -14.50 -4.80
CA THR A 122 -9.64 -15.69 -4.24
C THR A 122 -8.95 -16.58 -5.28
N ARG A 123 -9.17 -16.31 -6.57
CA ARG A 123 -8.73 -17.14 -7.70
C ARG A 123 -7.57 -16.54 -8.47
N TYR A 124 -7.60 -15.24 -8.66
CA TYR A 124 -6.59 -14.53 -9.46
C TYR A 124 -5.26 -14.51 -8.73
N LYS A 125 -4.20 -15.00 -9.38
CA LYS A 125 -2.84 -15.10 -8.83
C LYS A 125 -2.79 -15.68 -7.41
N LYS A 126 -3.58 -16.71 -7.14
CA LYS A 126 -3.72 -17.34 -5.81
C LYS A 126 -2.38 -17.66 -5.12
N ASN A 127 -1.38 -18.10 -5.87
CA ASN A 127 -0.09 -18.56 -5.34
C ASN A 127 1.02 -17.48 -5.39
N SER A 128 0.71 -16.24 -5.74
CA SER A 128 1.71 -15.17 -5.79
C SER A 128 1.88 -14.54 -4.41
N ILE A 129 3.09 -14.54 -3.88
CA ILE A 129 3.46 -13.90 -2.59
C ILE A 129 3.84 -12.43 -2.85
N VAL A 130 3.11 -11.71 -3.66
CA VAL A 130 3.47 -10.33 -3.97
C VAL A 130 2.60 -9.39 -3.16
N GLY A 131 3.21 -8.63 -2.27
CA GLY A 131 2.63 -7.43 -1.68
C GLY A 131 2.44 -6.34 -2.73
N LEU A 132 1.76 -5.28 -2.39
CA LEU A 132 1.68 -4.05 -3.16
C LEU A 132 1.50 -2.91 -2.15
N GLY A 133 2.61 -2.46 -1.57
CA GLY A 133 2.62 -1.47 -0.50
C GLY A 133 1.85 -0.20 -0.80
N CYS A 134 1.73 0.16 -2.07
CA CYS A 134 0.94 1.33 -2.48
C CYS A 134 -0.59 1.13 -2.43
N ASN A 135 -1.10 -0.09 -2.25
CA ASN A 135 -2.54 -0.36 -2.23
C ASN A 135 -2.85 -1.68 -1.52
N MET A 136 -2.88 -1.62 -0.21
CA MET A 136 -3.23 -2.76 0.63
C MET A 136 -4.24 -2.38 1.71
N SER A 137 -4.92 -3.38 2.26
CA SER A 137 -5.66 -3.20 3.51
C SER A 137 -5.66 -4.48 4.34
N PHE A 138 -5.73 -4.30 5.64
CA PHE A 138 -5.58 -5.39 6.61
C PHE A 138 -6.19 -5.03 7.97
N TRP A 139 -6.39 -6.02 8.81
CA TRP A 139 -6.78 -5.81 10.20
C TRP A 139 -5.56 -5.48 11.05
N LYS A 140 -5.69 -4.46 11.90
CA LYS A 140 -4.62 -4.00 12.80
C LYS A 140 -4.13 -5.12 13.72
N GLU A 141 -5.00 -5.99 14.17
CA GLU A 141 -4.65 -7.17 14.98
C GLU A 141 -3.70 -8.12 14.24
N ASP A 142 -3.94 -8.39 12.94
CA ASP A 142 -3.07 -9.23 12.12
C ASP A 142 -1.71 -8.54 11.88
N TYR A 143 -1.73 -7.23 11.67
CA TYR A 143 -0.52 -6.41 11.54
C TYR A 143 0.36 -6.48 12.79
N ILE A 144 -0.23 -6.30 13.97
CA ILE A 144 0.48 -6.38 15.26
C ILE A 144 1.02 -7.80 15.50
N ARG A 145 0.23 -8.81 15.19
CA ARG A 145 0.63 -10.22 15.35
C ARG A 145 1.90 -10.57 14.61
N ILE A 146 2.10 -10.05 13.39
CA ILE A 146 3.31 -10.27 12.59
C ILE A 146 4.42 -9.26 12.90
N ASN A 147 4.20 -8.31 13.83
CA ASN A 147 5.04 -7.17 14.18
C ASN A 147 5.19 -6.13 13.06
N GLY A 148 4.17 -5.95 12.22
CA GLY A 148 4.15 -4.91 11.18
C GLY A 148 5.18 -5.13 10.08
N TYR A 149 5.72 -4.03 9.56
CA TYR A 149 6.84 -4.05 8.59
C TYR A 149 8.16 -4.26 9.30
N ASP A 150 9.06 -5.03 8.69
CA ASP A 150 10.42 -5.21 9.19
C ASP A 150 11.27 -3.99 8.83
N GLU A 151 11.79 -3.29 9.82
CA GLU A 151 12.63 -2.11 9.64
C GLU A 151 14.09 -2.46 9.29
N PHE A 152 14.39 -3.72 9.03
CA PHE A 152 15.62 -4.12 8.34
C PHE A 152 15.69 -3.51 6.93
N PHE A 153 14.53 -3.36 6.26
CA PHE A 153 14.45 -2.81 4.91
C PHE A 153 14.64 -1.29 4.92
N VAL A 154 15.90 -0.85 4.91
CA VAL A 154 16.30 0.58 4.90
C VAL A 154 16.63 1.11 3.50
N VAL A 155 16.46 0.29 2.45
CA VAL A 155 16.55 0.63 1.03
C VAL A 155 15.34 0.08 0.30
N TRP A 156 15.08 0.58 -0.90
CA TRP A 156 13.88 0.23 -1.65
C TRP A 156 13.80 -1.27 -2.00
N GLY A 157 12.63 -1.84 -1.80
CA GLY A 157 12.22 -3.17 -2.26
C GLY A 157 12.39 -4.27 -1.23
N GLY A 158 11.42 -5.17 -1.21
CA GLY A 158 11.39 -6.35 -0.36
C GLY A 158 10.49 -6.21 0.87
N GLU A 159 10.25 -4.99 1.38
CA GLU A 159 9.48 -4.77 2.61
C GLU A 159 8.01 -5.22 2.50
N ASP A 160 7.38 -4.98 1.37
CA ASP A 160 5.98 -5.39 1.12
C ASP A 160 5.86 -6.88 0.77
N TYR A 161 6.91 -7.46 0.18
CA TYR A 161 7.00 -8.91 -0.06
C TYR A 161 7.16 -9.67 1.25
N ASP A 162 8.06 -9.24 2.12
CA ASP A 162 8.26 -9.84 3.45
C ASP A 162 7.01 -9.69 4.32
N PHE A 163 6.37 -8.52 4.32
CA PHE A 163 5.10 -8.29 5.00
C PHE A 163 4.04 -9.29 4.54
N ALA A 164 3.82 -9.42 3.23
CA ALA A 164 2.85 -10.36 2.67
C ALA A 164 3.19 -11.83 2.97
N LEU A 165 4.48 -12.19 2.94
CA LEU A 165 4.96 -13.51 3.31
C LEU A 165 4.58 -13.86 4.76
N ARG A 166 4.91 -12.97 5.72
CA ARG A 166 4.62 -13.18 7.14
C ARG A 166 3.12 -13.23 7.42
N MET A 167 2.31 -12.41 6.75
CA MET A 167 0.84 -12.50 6.81
C MET A 167 0.37 -13.90 6.39
N LEU A 168 0.81 -14.39 5.23
CA LEU A 168 0.42 -15.71 4.70
C LEU A 168 0.90 -16.84 5.61
N ASN A 169 2.13 -16.81 6.08
CA ASN A 169 2.69 -17.83 6.99
C ASN A 169 1.99 -17.84 8.35
N SER A 170 1.43 -16.69 8.78
CA SER A 170 0.62 -16.58 9.99
C SER A 170 -0.85 -17.02 9.81
N GLY A 171 -1.19 -17.58 8.64
CA GLY A 171 -2.53 -18.06 8.32
C GLY A 171 -3.51 -17.01 7.81
N VAL A 172 -3.09 -15.75 7.65
CA VAL A 172 -3.92 -14.71 7.03
C VAL A 172 -3.97 -14.95 5.53
N LYS A 173 -5.17 -14.98 4.96
CA LYS A 173 -5.35 -15.24 3.54
C LYS A 173 -5.31 -13.93 2.75
N ARG A 174 -4.94 -13.99 1.48
CA ARG A 174 -4.95 -12.83 0.60
C ARG A 174 -6.16 -12.81 -0.31
N LEU A 175 -6.80 -11.64 -0.41
CA LEU A 175 -7.71 -11.29 -1.48
C LEU A 175 -6.99 -10.39 -2.48
N TYR A 176 -6.98 -10.76 -3.76
CA TYR A 176 -6.44 -9.89 -4.81
C TYR A 176 -7.58 -9.25 -5.59
N LEU A 177 -7.78 -7.95 -5.42
CA LEU A 177 -8.87 -7.22 -6.06
C LEU A 177 -8.42 -6.72 -7.44
N LYS A 178 -8.78 -7.47 -8.47
CA LYS A 178 -8.74 -7.00 -9.86
C LYS A 178 -10.13 -6.42 -10.18
N PHE A 179 -10.20 -5.26 -10.79
CA PHE A 179 -11.44 -4.54 -11.12
C PHE A 179 -12.21 -3.94 -9.93
N SER A 180 -11.57 -3.79 -8.80
CA SER A 180 -12.03 -3.05 -7.62
C SER A 180 -10.82 -2.49 -6.86
N ALA A 181 -11.06 -1.60 -5.90
CA ALA A 181 -10.03 -0.95 -5.10
C ALA A 181 -8.89 -0.40 -5.98
N ILE A 182 -9.27 0.36 -7.01
CA ILE A 182 -8.36 0.84 -8.06
C ILE A 182 -7.68 2.11 -7.59
N VAL A 183 -6.36 2.17 -7.76
CA VAL A 183 -5.57 3.39 -7.66
C VAL A 183 -4.92 3.71 -9.00
N PHE A 184 -4.76 5.01 -9.27
CA PHE A 184 -4.04 5.51 -10.42
C PHE A 184 -2.73 6.13 -9.93
N HIS A 185 -1.62 5.50 -10.30
CA HIS A 185 -0.30 5.84 -9.80
C HIS A 185 0.38 6.83 -10.74
N LEU A 186 0.81 7.95 -10.21
CA LEU A 186 1.57 8.95 -10.93
C LEU A 186 2.92 8.38 -11.38
N TRP A 187 3.37 8.79 -12.55
CA TRP A 187 4.68 8.40 -13.05
C TRP A 187 5.79 9.10 -12.29
N HIS A 188 6.78 8.36 -11.87
CA HIS A 188 8.05 8.88 -11.35
C HIS A 188 9.22 8.01 -11.83
N GLU A 189 10.43 8.56 -11.80
CA GLU A 189 11.63 7.78 -12.06
C GLU A 189 11.92 6.84 -10.89
N ASP A 190 12.31 5.60 -11.21
CA ASP A 190 12.73 4.62 -10.20
C ASP A 190 14.15 4.95 -9.71
N LYS A 191 14.26 5.87 -8.74
CA LYS A 191 15.54 6.39 -8.25
C LYS A 191 16.30 5.47 -7.27
N PHE A 192 15.66 4.41 -6.75
CA PHE A 192 16.15 3.68 -5.58
C PHE A 192 16.55 2.23 -5.83
N MET A 193 16.95 1.87 -7.06
CA MET A 193 17.32 0.50 -7.43
C MET A 193 18.69 0.02 -6.87
N GLN A 194 19.42 0.85 -6.14
CA GLN A 194 20.71 0.50 -5.55
C GLN A 194 20.52 -0.37 -4.29
N ASN A 195 21.33 -1.42 -4.16
CA ASN A 195 21.31 -2.40 -3.05
C ASN A 195 20.09 -3.34 -2.96
N LYS A 196 19.42 -3.60 -4.08
CA LYS A 196 18.35 -4.59 -4.16
C LYS A 196 18.77 -5.98 -3.67
N ASP A 197 19.98 -6.38 -3.97
CA ASP A 197 20.46 -7.75 -3.75
C ASP A 197 20.41 -8.12 -2.26
N LYS A 198 20.87 -7.24 -1.38
CA LYS A 198 20.87 -7.48 0.07
C LYS A 198 19.44 -7.67 0.65
N ASN A 199 18.48 -6.88 0.19
CA ASN A 199 17.10 -7.01 0.64
C ASN A 199 16.47 -8.32 0.16
N PHE A 200 16.78 -8.73 -1.08
CA PHE A 200 16.25 -9.98 -1.62
C PHE A 200 16.94 -11.21 -1.04
N GLU A 201 18.25 -11.16 -0.72
CA GLU A 201 18.94 -12.20 0.03
C GLU A 201 18.28 -12.42 1.40
N TYR A 202 18.05 -11.34 2.15
CA TYR A 202 17.33 -11.41 3.43
C TYR A 202 15.92 -11.96 3.25
N TYR A 203 15.17 -11.52 2.24
CA TYR A 203 13.84 -12.02 1.94
C TYR A 203 13.85 -13.53 1.63
N ASP A 204 14.85 -14.02 0.89
CA ASP A 204 15.01 -15.45 0.59
C ASP A 204 15.30 -16.27 1.86
N GLU A 205 16.04 -15.71 2.82
CA GLU A 205 16.21 -16.32 4.15
C GLU A 205 14.88 -16.41 4.89
N ARG A 206 14.09 -15.33 4.88
CA ARG A 206 12.76 -15.30 5.50
C ARG A 206 11.79 -16.33 4.91
N ILE A 207 11.90 -16.61 3.61
CA ILE A 207 11.14 -17.69 2.95
C ILE A 207 11.56 -19.05 3.50
N LYS A 208 12.87 -19.33 3.58
CA LYS A 208 13.40 -20.63 4.08
C LYS A 208 13.02 -20.89 5.53
N GLU A 209 13.00 -19.84 6.36
CA GLU A 209 12.63 -19.91 7.77
C GLU A 209 11.13 -20.03 8.00
N HIS A 210 10.30 -19.92 6.96
CA HIS A 210 8.84 -19.80 7.10
C HIS A 210 8.44 -18.68 8.09
N ALA A 211 9.11 -17.54 8.00
CA ALA A 211 8.96 -16.44 8.93
C ALA A 211 7.50 -16.02 9.10
N THR A 212 7.04 -15.89 10.33
CA THR A 212 5.69 -15.43 10.70
C THR A 212 5.71 -14.06 11.37
N ARG A 213 6.86 -13.64 11.87
CA ARG A 213 7.04 -12.39 12.63
C ARG A 213 8.44 -11.84 12.38
N CYS A 214 8.60 -10.51 12.38
CA CYS A 214 9.91 -9.87 12.41
C CYS A 214 10.26 -9.45 13.84
N GLU A 215 11.56 -9.24 14.09
CA GLU A 215 12.06 -8.76 15.38
C GLU A 215 11.94 -7.25 15.51
N ASN A 216 12.26 -6.52 14.43
CA ASN A 216 12.36 -5.08 14.42
C ASN A 216 11.15 -4.44 13.73
N GLY A 217 10.04 -4.33 14.41
CA GLY A 217 8.77 -3.89 13.83
C GLY A 217 7.98 -2.89 14.68
N VAL A 218 6.65 -3.03 14.62
CA VAL A 218 5.70 -2.08 15.20
C VAL A 218 5.66 -2.07 16.72
N ASP A 219 6.04 -3.14 17.40
CA ASP A 219 5.95 -3.29 18.88
C ASP A 219 6.55 -2.10 19.64
N LYS A 220 7.67 -1.57 19.15
CA LYS A 220 8.37 -0.44 19.78
C LYS A 220 7.59 0.88 19.74
N TYR A 221 6.51 0.95 18.98
CA TYR A 221 5.64 2.13 18.86
C TYR A 221 4.27 1.92 19.51
N LEU A 222 3.94 0.70 19.91
CA LEU A 222 2.70 0.40 20.64
C LEU A 222 2.86 0.83 22.10
N LYS A 223 1.82 1.49 22.61
CA LYS A 223 1.74 1.92 24.03
C LYS A 223 1.01 0.88 24.83
#